data_f3e6ee334382aeabe645515e42fc7703
#
_entry.id   f3e6ee334382aeabe645515e42fc7703
#
_cell.length_a   1.000
_cell.length_b   1.000
_cell.length_c   1.000
_cell.angle_alpha   90.00
_cell.angle_beta   90.00
_cell.angle_gamma   90.00
#
_symmetry.space_group_name_H-M   'P 1'
#
loop_
_entity.id
_entity.type
_entity.pdbx_description
1 polymer ?
#
loop_
_entity_poly.entity_id
_entity_poly.type
_entity_poly.pdbx_seq_one_letter_code
_entity_poly.pdbx_strand_id
1 'polypeptide(L)'
;MVAVFGLLWWFGVRMPGKNVKTAAALSRDETFLQEQLLADVNTLAGKLGERNLAHYELLEESANFIEQSFVDAGLRPRRDTYEVNGRACHNIEAEISGATPRIVLIGAHYDSILGGPGANDNASGVAALLALARHFAGVPLSAGHIGEPPPARPVSTLRFVAFVNEEPPYFQTSRMGSFVYASRCKARHDQIAAMISLETIGYFSDAPGSQRYPAPGLGMFYPTTGNFIGFVGNLRSRSLLRRALSTFRAQEKIPSEGAALPGFIPGVSWSDQWSFWKHGYPAIMVTDTALFRYPHYHLSTDTSDKLDYQRFALVVSGMEKVIIDLASD
;
A
#
# COMPACT_ATOMS: atom_id res chain seq x y z
N MET A 1 18.87 -28.47 11.91
CA MET A 1 17.87 -28.04 10.90
C MET A 1 16.49 -27.86 11.50
N VAL A 2 15.88 -28.84 12.18
CA VAL A 2 14.51 -28.75 12.76
C VAL A 2 14.33 -27.56 13.70
N ALA A 3 15.31 -27.28 14.58
CA ALA A 3 15.25 -26.15 15.51
C ALA A 3 15.26 -24.77 14.80
N VAL A 4 16.02 -24.63 13.72
CA VAL A 4 16.07 -23.39 12.92
C VAL A 4 14.76 -23.17 12.17
N PHE A 5 14.18 -24.23 11.60
CA PHE A 5 12.86 -24.18 10.97
C PHE A 5 11.75 -23.85 11.99
N GLY A 6 11.82 -24.42 13.18
CA GLY A 6 10.88 -24.12 14.28
C GLY A 6 10.96 -22.65 14.74
N LEU A 7 12.16 -22.10 14.84
CA LEU A 7 12.39 -20.69 15.19
C LEU A 7 11.90 -19.74 14.07
N LEU A 8 12.22 -20.01 12.81
CA LEU A 8 11.73 -19.21 11.67
C LEU A 8 10.21 -19.22 11.59
N TRP A 9 9.59 -20.39 11.79
CA TRP A 9 8.13 -20.50 11.83
C TRP A 9 7.54 -19.72 12.99
N TRP A 10 8.09 -19.86 14.19
CA TRP A 10 7.58 -19.19 15.39
C TRP A 10 7.74 -17.66 15.32
N PHE A 11 8.87 -17.18 14.86
CA PHE A 11 9.16 -15.74 14.82
C PHE A 11 8.73 -15.05 13.53
N GLY A 12 8.80 -15.70 12.37
CA GLY A 12 8.59 -15.07 11.08
C GLY A 12 7.21 -15.33 10.46
N VAL A 13 6.64 -16.52 10.68
CA VAL A 13 5.47 -16.99 9.94
C VAL A 13 4.20 -17.04 10.80
N ARG A 14 4.34 -17.46 12.06
CA ARG A 14 3.17 -17.56 12.94
C ARG A 14 2.59 -16.19 13.29
N MET A 15 1.41 -15.90 12.75
CA MET A 15 0.70 -14.64 12.91
C MET A 15 -0.55 -14.77 13.80
N PRO A 16 -0.96 -13.68 14.49
CA PRO A 16 -2.16 -13.66 15.32
C PRO A 16 -3.44 -13.58 14.49
N GLY A 17 -4.57 -13.78 15.16
CA GLY A 17 -5.90 -13.64 14.59
C GLY A 17 -6.36 -14.88 13.82
N LYS A 18 -7.67 -15.00 13.68
CA LYS A 18 -8.31 -16.06 12.88
C LYS A 18 -8.31 -15.64 11.42
N ASN A 19 -7.76 -16.48 10.55
CA ASN A 19 -7.80 -16.26 9.11
C ASN A 19 -9.06 -16.87 8.51
N VAL A 20 -9.76 -16.12 7.66
CA VAL A 20 -10.88 -16.64 6.88
C VAL A 20 -10.36 -17.36 5.64
N LYS A 21 -11.20 -18.21 5.02
CA LYS A 21 -10.81 -19.00 3.84
C LYS A 21 -11.31 -18.40 2.53
N THR A 22 -12.37 -17.60 2.60
CA THR A 22 -13.03 -16.99 1.45
C THR A 22 -13.31 -15.53 1.70
N ALA A 23 -13.38 -14.74 0.65
CA ALA A 23 -13.80 -13.35 0.71
C ALA A 23 -15.29 -13.24 1.06
N ALA A 24 -15.65 -12.22 1.84
CA ALA A 24 -17.04 -11.90 2.16
C ALA A 24 -17.73 -11.23 0.95
N ALA A 25 -19.06 -11.17 0.99
CA ALA A 25 -19.81 -10.30 0.09
C ALA A 25 -19.61 -8.84 0.48
N LEU A 26 -19.65 -7.95 -0.51
CA LEU A 26 -19.57 -6.51 -0.26
C LEU A 26 -20.82 -6.00 0.47
N SER A 27 -20.61 -5.13 1.44
CA SER A 27 -21.64 -4.22 1.95
C SER A 27 -21.95 -3.14 0.91
N ARG A 28 -22.98 -2.33 1.18
CA ARG A 28 -23.32 -1.19 0.31
C ARG A 28 -22.16 -0.20 0.21
N ASP A 29 -21.50 0.13 1.33
CA ASP A 29 -20.39 1.07 1.37
C ASP A 29 -19.17 0.54 0.63
N GLU A 30 -18.89 -0.75 0.75
CA GLU A 30 -17.82 -1.38 0.00
C GLU A 30 -18.10 -1.47 -1.51
N THR A 31 -19.38 -1.51 -1.91
CA THR A 31 -19.75 -1.40 -3.33
C THR A 31 -19.45 0.00 -3.88
N PHE A 32 -19.76 1.06 -3.14
CA PHE A 32 -19.35 2.42 -3.53
C PHE A 32 -17.83 2.61 -3.52
N LEU A 33 -17.15 2.05 -2.53
CA LEU A 33 -15.69 2.04 -2.49
C LEU A 33 -15.10 1.34 -3.73
N GLN A 34 -15.66 0.20 -4.13
CA GLN A 34 -15.28 -0.51 -5.35
C GLN A 34 -15.37 0.38 -6.59
N GLU A 35 -16.47 1.14 -6.75
CA GLU A 35 -16.67 2.05 -7.87
C GLU A 35 -15.65 3.20 -7.87
N GLN A 36 -15.32 3.76 -6.70
CA GLN A 36 -14.29 4.78 -6.57
C GLN A 36 -12.89 4.26 -6.93
N LEU A 37 -12.53 3.07 -6.42
CA LEU A 37 -11.26 2.43 -6.72
C LEU A 37 -11.09 2.16 -8.23
N LEU A 38 -12.16 1.67 -8.88
CA LEU A 38 -12.19 1.47 -10.32
C LEU A 38 -11.98 2.79 -11.08
N ALA A 39 -12.63 3.87 -10.66
CA ALA A 39 -12.51 5.19 -11.30
C ALA A 39 -11.10 5.75 -11.18
N ASP A 40 -10.48 5.67 -9.99
CA ASP A 40 -9.13 6.15 -9.74
C ASP A 40 -8.08 5.35 -10.53
N VAL A 41 -8.17 4.00 -10.52
CA VAL A 41 -7.28 3.15 -11.32
C VAL A 41 -7.45 3.42 -12.83
N ASN A 42 -8.69 3.57 -13.32
CA ASN A 42 -8.94 3.92 -14.72
C ASN A 42 -8.39 5.30 -15.10
N THR A 43 -8.36 6.24 -14.17
CA THR A 43 -7.75 7.54 -14.43
C THR A 43 -6.24 7.39 -14.54
N LEU A 44 -5.57 6.75 -13.59
CA LEU A 44 -4.12 6.62 -13.56
C LEU A 44 -3.59 5.69 -14.65
N ALA A 45 -4.12 4.49 -14.77
CA ALA A 45 -3.60 3.47 -15.70
C ALA A 45 -4.32 3.45 -17.04
N GLY A 46 -5.58 3.90 -17.12
CA GLY A 46 -6.36 3.90 -18.35
C GLY A 46 -6.23 5.19 -19.13
N LYS A 47 -6.46 6.36 -18.52
CA LYS A 47 -6.43 7.66 -19.21
C LYS A 47 -5.02 8.23 -19.30
N LEU A 48 -4.26 8.24 -18.19
CA LEU A 48 -2.88 8.72 -18.14
C LEU A 48 -1.92 7.64 -18.64
N GLY A 49 -2.10 6.40 -18.24
CA GLY A 49 -1.31 5.28 -18.72
C GLY A 49 0.10 5.25 -18.14
N GLU A 50 1.11 5.11 -19.00
CA GLU A 50 2.51 5.07 -18.61
C GLU A 50 2.98 6.41 -18.04
N ARG A 51 3.45 6.42 -16.79
CA ARG A 51 3.75 7.61 -16.00
C ARG A 51 5.08 7.46 -15.27
N ASN A 52 6.14 7.88 -15.96
CA ASN A 52 7.53 7.81 -15.44
C ASN A 52 8.37 8.94 -16.04
N LEU A 53 9.65 9.02 -15.70
CA LEU A 53 10.50 10.10 -16.21
C LEU A 53 10.73 10.08 -17.74
N ALA A 54 10.47 8.98 -18.43
CA ALA A 54 10.46 8.96 -19.90
C ALA A 54 9.20 9.63 -20.46
N HIS A 55 8.07 9.49 -19.77
CA HIS A 55 6.78 10.12 -20.08
C HIS A 55 6.44 11.21 -19.05
N TYR A 56 7.34 12.18 -18.93
CA TYR A 56 7.35 13.18 -17.83
C TYR A 56 6.05 13.99 -17.74
N GLU A 57 5.42 14.34 -18.84
CA GLU A 57 4.14 15.08 -18.85
C GLU A 57 3.04 14.26 -18.17
N LEU A 58 2.93 12.96 -18.47
CA LEU A 58 1.96 12.06 -17.84
C LEU A 58 2.28 11.80 -16.35
N LEU A 59 3.56 11.79 -16.00
CA LEU A 59 3.98 11.72 -14.60
C LEU A 59 3.53 12.97 -13.82
N GLU A 60 3.69 14.17 -14.39
CA GLU A 60 3.22 15.43 -13.80
C GLU A 60 1.69 15.50 -13.76
N GLU A 61 0.99 15.05 -14.79
CA GLU A 61 -0.47 14.97 -14.79
C GLU A 61 -0.98 14.02 -13.71
N SER A 62 -0.27 12.91 -13.46
CA SER A 62 -0.58 11.98 -12.36
C SER A 62 -0.37 12.64 -11.00
N ALA A 63 0.71 13.41 -10.82
CA ALA A 63 0.93 14.19 -9.61
C ALA A 63 -0.17 15.25 -9.40
N ASN A 64 -0.60 15.94 -10.46
CA ASN A 64 -1.71 16.90 -10.42
C ASN A 64 -3.03 16.22 -10.05
N PHE A 65 -3.32 15.05 -10.61
CA PHE A 65 -4.53 14.28 -10.29
C PHE A 65 -4.57 13.89 -8.80
N ILE A 66 -3.45 13.41 -8.25
CA ILE A 66 -3.33 13.02 -6.84
C ILE A 66 -3.48 14.24 -5.94
N GLU A 67 -2.80 15.34 -6.25
CA GLU A 67 -2.89 16.60 -5.52
C GLU A 67 -4.33 17.12 -5.51
N GLN A 68 -5.01 17.16 -6.66
CA GLN A 68 -6.39 17.59 -6.78
C GLN A 68 -7.34 16.68 -6.00
N SER A 69 -7.10 15.36 -6.02
CA SER A 69 -7.89 14.39 -5.24
C SER A 69 -7.80 14.65 -3.72
N PHE A 70 -6.64 15.06 -3.22
CA PHE A 70 -6.52 15.47 -1.82
C PHE A 70 -7.22 16.80 -1.54
N VAL A 71 -7.16 17.77 -2.47
CA VAL A 71 -7.89 19.05 -2.35
C VAL A 71 -9.40 18.80 -2.32
N ASP A 72 -9.91 17.94 -3.21
CA ASP A 72 -11.34 17.59 -3.29
C ASP A 72 -11.83 16.87 -2.01
N ALA A 73 -10.92 16.16 -1.34
CA ALA A 73 -11.17 15.60 -0.03
C ALA A 73 -11.11 16.63 1.12
N GLY A 74 -10.88 17.91 0.83
CA GLY A 74 -10.78 18.98 1.84
C GLY A 74 -9.42 19.03 2.55
N LEU A 75 -8.43 18.27 2.08
CA LEU A 75 -7.07 18.26 2.62
C LEU A 75 -6.22 19.36 1.97
N ARG A 76 -5.08 19.66 2.58
CA ARG A 76 -4.10 20.61 2.07
C ARG A 76 -2.84 19.87 1.64
N PRO A 77 -2.74 19.45 0.36
CA PRO A 77 -1.55 18.75 -0.11
C PRO A 77 -0.31 19.64 -0.17
N ARG A 78 0.84 18.97 -0.13
CA ARG A 78 2.15 19.59 -0.30
C ARG A 78 3.00 18.73 -1.23
N ARG A 79 3.70 19.38 -2.18
CA ARG A 79 4.73 18.73 -2.99
C ARG A 79 6.07 18.75 -2.27
N ASP A 80 6.62 17.58 -2.00
CA ASP A 80 7.98 17.39 -1.51
C ASP A 80 8.90 17.17 -2.71
N THR A 81 9.40 18.29 -3.28
CA THR A 81 10.11 18.32 -4.56
C THR A 81 11.60 18.03 -4.41
N TYR A 82 12.16 17.27 -5.35
CA TYR A 82 13.59 17.05 -5.53
C TYR A 82 13.90 16.91 -7.03
N GLU A 83 15.19 16.88 -7.39
CA GLU A 83 15.59 16.83 -8.80
C GLU A 83 16.23 15.49 -9.18
N VAL A 84 15.86 14.97 -10.34
CA VAL A 84 16.47 13.80 -10.97
C VAL A 84 16.73 14.11 -12.43
N ASN A 85 17.99 14.06 -12.84
CA ASN A 85 18.42 14.27 -14.24
C ASN A 85 17.90 15.60 -14.85
N GLY A 86 17.87 16.69 -14.05
CA GLY A 86 17.39 18.01 -14.49
C GLY A 86 15.87 18.15 -14.54
N ARG A 87 15.12 17.17 -14.04
CA ARG A 87 13.65 17.23 -13.94
C ARG A 87 13.21 17.24 -12.49
N ALA A 88 12.23 18.07 -12.18
CA ALA A 88 11.59 18.08 -10.87
C ALA A 88 10.77 16.81 -10.66
N CYS A 89 10.92 16.17 -9.51
CA CYS A 89 10.14 14.99 -9.10
C CYS A 89 9.45 15.31 -7.79
N HIS A 90 8.20 14.88 -7.63
CA HIS A 90 7.36 15.31 -6.52
C HIS A 90 6.79 14.11 -5.75
N ASN A 91 7.10 13.99 -4.46
CA ASN A 91 6.22 13.24 -3.58
C ASN A 91 5.05 14.13 -3.18
N ILE A 92 3.82 13.62 -3.23
CA ILE A 92 2.61 14.38 -2.90
C ILE A 92 2.11 13.94 -1.53
N GLU A 93 2.11 14.88 -0.58
CA GLU A 93 1.75 14.61 0.82
C GLU A 93 0.47 15.34 1.21
N ALA A 94 -0.39 14.68 1.98
CA ALA A 94 -1.48 15.31 2.72
C ALA A 94 -1.54 14.78 4.15
N GLU A 95 -1.95 15.64 5.11
CA GLU A 95 -2.03 15.26 6.53
C GLU A 95 -3.40 15.55 7.12
N ILE A 96 -3.78 14.67 8.06
CA ILE A 96 -4.85 14.90 9.03
C ILE A 96 -4.18 14.96 10.40
N SER A 97 -4.14 16.15 10.98
CA SER A 97 -3.43 16.38 12.24
C SER A 97 -4.08 15.65 13.40
N GLY A 98 -3.30 14.86 14.11
CA GLY A 98 -3.68 14.17 15.34
C GLY A 98 -3.54 15.05 16.59
N ALA A 99 -3.81 14.45 17.74
CA ALA A 99 -3.62 15.07 19.05
C ALA A 99 -2.14 15.04 19.51
N THR A 100 -1.33 14.14 18.94
CA THR A 100 0.08 13.95 19.28
C THR A 100 0.98 14.13 18.05
N PRO A 101 2.29 14.34 18.24
CA PRO A 101 3.25 14.44 17.12
C PRO A 101 3.61 13.09 16.49
N ARG A 102 3.07 11.97 17.00
CA ARG A 102 3.24 10.64 16.39
C ARG A 102 2.57 10.61 15.03
N ILE A 103 3.18 9.91 14.10
CA ILE A 103 2.71 9.83 12.71
C ILE A 103 2.48 8.38 12.33
N VAL A 104 1.29 8.09 11.81
CA VAL A 104 1.00 6.89 11.04
C VAL A 104 0.99 7.31 9.58
N LEU A 105 1.94 6.81 8.80
CA LEU A 105 2.13 7.14 7.40
C LEU A 105 1.63 6.01 6.51
N ILE A 106 0.81 6.35 5.54
CA ILE A 106 0.33 5.47 4.49
C ILE A 106 0.92 5.98 3.18
N GLY A 107 1.56 5.09 2.40
CA GLY A 107 2.20 5.47 1.16
C GLY A 107 1.99 4.49 0.04
N ALA A 108 2.08 4.97 -1.20
CA ALA A 108 2.07 4.20 -2.42
C ALA A 108 2.86 4.96 -3.49
N HIS A 109 3.61 4.27 -4.35
CA HIS A 109 4.23 4.96 -5.49
C HIS A 109 3.23 5.15 -6.63
N TYR A 110 3.38 6.26 -7.37
CA TYR A 110 2.47 6.60 -8.45
C TYR A 110 3.09 6.52 -9.84
N ASP A 111 4.41 6.37 -9.94
CA ASP A 111 5.06 6.06 -11.21
C ASP A 111 4.78 4.61 -11.63
N SER A 112 5.00 4.32 -12.89
CA SER A 112 4.86 2.98 -13.46
C SER A 112 6.13 2.57 -14.19
N ILE A 113 6.31 1.26 -14.37
CA ILE A 113 7.42 0.69 -15.15
C ILE A 113 7.43 1.25 -16.57
N LEU A 114 8.62 1.35 -17.18
CA LEU A 114 8.77 1.71 -18.58
C LEU A 114 8.07 0.66 -19.47
N GLY A 115 7.16 1.13 -20.33
CA GLY A 115 6.38 0.29 -21.27
C GLY A 115 5.11 -0.32 -20.67
N GLY A 116 4.72 0.04 -19.42
CA GLY A 116 3.53 -0.48 -18.77
C GLY A 116 2.63 0.61 -18.16
N PRO A 117 1.29 0.47 -18.25
CA PRO A 117 0.37 1.43 -17.67
C PRO A 117 0.26 1.32 -16.15
N GLY A 118 0.71 0.20 -15.54
CA GLY A 118 0.79 0.01 -14.11
C GLY A 118 -0.55 0.13 -13.39
N ALA A 119 -1.54 -0.68 -13.77
CA ALA A 119 -2.84 -0.67 -13.12
C ALA A 119 -2.79 -1.31 -11.74
N ASN A 120 -2.19 -2.50 -11.64
CA ASN A 120 -1.93 -3.13 -10.36
C ASN A 120 -0.68 -2.53 -9.73
N ASP A 121 0.35 -2.27 -10.53
CA ASP A 121 1.65 -1.76 -10.12
C ASP A 121 1.90 -0.31 -10.63
N ASN A 122 1.54 0.78 -9.88
CA ASN A 122 0.90 0.70 -8.56
C ASN A 122 -0.28 1.68 -8.49
N ALA A 123 -1.07 1.81 -9.59
CA ALA A 123 -2.31 2.60 -9.53
C ALA A 123 -3.29 2.02 -8.49
N SER A 124 -3.25 0.71 -8.21
CA SER A 124 -4.04 0.09 -7.14
C SER A 124 -3.67 0.65 -5.76
N GLY A 125 -2.38 0.73 -5.44
CA GLY A 125 -1.91 1.31 -4.19
C GLY A 125 -2.28 2.79 -4.06
N VAL A 126 -2.16 3.57 -5.15
CA VAL A 126 -2.54 5.00 -5.16
C VAL A 126 -4.05 5.17 -5.00
N ALA A 127 -4.87 4.38 -5.69
CA ALA A 127 -6.33 4.43 -5.54
C ALA A 127 -6.76 4.14 -4.09
N ALA A 128 -6.13 3.14 -3.46
CA ALA A 128 -6.37 2.86 -2.04
C ALA A 128 -5.91 4.01 -1.13
N LEU A 129 -4.75 4.61 -1.40
CA LEU A 129 -4.25 5.78 -0.67
C LEU A 129 -5.26 6.93 -0.70
N LEU A 130 -5.81 7.25 -1.89
CA LEU A 130 -6.80 8.29 -2.10
C LEU A 130 -8.13 7.97 -1.41
N ALA A 131 -8.60 6.72 -1.51
CA ALA A 131 -9.82 6.27 -0.86
C ALA A 131 -9.72 6.38 0.68
N LEU A 132 -8.61 5.94 1.26
CA LEU A 132 -8.32 6.06 2.69
C LEU A 132 -8.24 7.53 3.11
N ALA A 133 -7.58 8.39 2.33
CA ALA A 133 -7.52 9.82 2.61
C ALA A 133 -8.91 10.48 2.62
N ARG A 134 -9.77 10.15 1.66
CA ARG A 134 -11.18 10.61 1.61
C ARG A 134 -11.96 10.13 2.83
N HIS A 135 -11.84 8.85 3.20
CA HIS A 135 -12.50 8.28 4.37
C HIS A 135 -12.14 9.03 5.66
N PHE A 136 -10.85 9.22 5.92
CA PHE A 136 -10.39 9.89 7.15
C PHE A 136 -10.62 11.40 7.13
N ALA A 137 -10.76 12.02 5.97
CA ALA A 137 -11.19 13.41 5.81
C ALA A 137 -12.71 13.58 6.01
N GLY A 138 -13.46 12.50 6.16
CA GLY A 138 -14.92 12.53 6.37
C GLY A 138 -15.73 12.79 5.10
N VAL A 139 -15.17 12.47 3.93
CA VAL A 139 -15.89 12.58 2.65
C VAL A 139 -16.91 11.44 2.54
N PRO A 140 -18.21 11.73 2.35
CA PRO A 140 -19.21 10.68 2.16
C PRO A 140 -18.93 9.84 0.90
N LEU A 141 -19.14 8.53 0.98
CA LEU A 141 -18.95 7.62 -0.16
C LEU A 141 -19.92 7.88 -1.32
N SER A 142 -21.12 8.43 -1.03
CA SER A 142 -22.09 8.82 -2.07
C SER A 142 -22.92 10.03 -1.67
N ALA A 143 -23.44 10.76 -2.67
CA ALA A 143 -24.42 11.82 -2.46
C ALA A 143 -25.71 11.26 -1.83
N GLY A 144 -26.08 11.76 -0.66
CA GLY A 144 -27.24 11.28 0.11
C GLY A 144 -26.93 10.16 1.11
N HIS A 145 -25.71 9.68 1.17
CA HIS A 145 -25.25 8.84 2.27
C HIS A 145 -25.07 9.75 3.49
N ILE A 146 -25.93 9.60 4.49
CA ILE A 146 -25.68 10.13 5.83
C ILE A 146 -24.68 9.17 6.43
N GLY A 147 -23.39 9.34 6.05
CA GLY A 147 -22.30 8.51 6.53
C GLY A 147 -22.23 8.52 8.06
N GLU A 148 -21.57 7.53 8.61
CA GLU A 148 -21.09 7.62 9.98
C GLU A 148 -20.39 9.00 10.13
N PRO A 149 -20.55 9.67 11.28
CA PRO A 149 -19.84 10.92 11.53
C PRO A 149 -18.36 10.71 11.22
N PRO A 150 -17.66 11.73 10.69
CA PRO A 150 -16.23 11.60 10.42
C PRO A 150 -15.55 11.01 11.64
N PRO A 151 -14.59 10.10 11.46
CA PRO A 151 -13.90 9.49 12.57
C PRO A 151 -13.39 10.58 13.52
N ALA A 152 -13.56 10.37 14.82
CA ALA A 152 -13.05 11.29 15.82
C ALA A 152 -11.60 11.64 15.50
N ARG A 153 -11.17 12.89 15.79
CA ARG A 153 -9.80 13.32 15.54
C ARG A 153 -8.81 12.24 16.02
N PRO A 154 -7.92 11.72 15.15
CA PRO A 154 -7.02 10.65 15.51
C PRO A 154 -6.04 11.11 16.61
N VAL A 155 -5.58 10.19 17.44
CA VAL A 155 -4.55 10.50 18.45
C VAL A 155 -3.22 10.79 17.74
N SER A 156 -2.78 9.91 16.86
CA SER A 156 -1.61 10.13 16.00
C SER A 156 -2.01 10.86 14.71
N THR A 157 -1.14 11.71 14.19
CA THR A 157 -1.28 12.33 12.86
C THR A 157 -1.31 11.26 11.78
N LEU A 158 -2.28 11.32 10.86
CA LEU A 158 -2.32 10.51 9.66
C LEU A 158 -1.65 11.27 8.51
N ARG A 159 -0.70 10.64 7.85
CA ARG A 159 0.01 11.21 6.71
C ARG A 159 -0.11 10.29 5.51
N PHE A 160 -0.66 10.81 4.42
CA PHE A 160 -0.85 10.13 3.15
C PHE A 160 0.19 10.65 2.16
N VAL A 161 0.98 9.77 1.54
CA VAL A 161 2.07 10.16 0.65
C VAL A 161 2.07 9.31 -0.61
N ALA A 162 1.91 9.95 -1.76
CA ALA A 162 2.19 9.32 -3.05
C ALA A 162 3.66 9.57 -3.42
N PHE A 163 4.43 8.50 -3.59
CA PHE A 163 5.86 8.56 -3.90
C PHE A 163 6.11 8.49 -5.40
N VAL A 164 7.21 9.09 -5.85
CA VAL A 164 7.66 9.06 -7.25
C VAL A 164 8.97 8.29 -7.39
N ASN A 165 9.23 7.75 -8.59
CA ASN A 165 10.48 7.05 -8.90
C ASN A 165 10.76 5.83 -8.01
N GLU A 166 9.75 5.01 -7.75
CA GLU A 166 9.94 3.72 -7.12
C GLU A 166 10.53 2.72 -8.11
N GLU A 167 10.09 2.79 -9.35
CA GLU A 167 10.41 1.86 -10.41
C GLU A 167 11.87 1.97 -10.91
N PRO A 168 12.44 0.90 -11.49
CA PRO A 168 13.73 0.98 -12.18
C PRO A 168 13.78 2.11 -13.22
N PRO A 169 14.89 2.86 -13.30
CA PRO A 169 16.22 2.56 -12.73
C PRO A 169 16.45 3.18 -11.34
N TYR A 170 15.44 3.74 -10.71
CA TYR A 170 15.59 4.46 -9.43
C TYR A 170 15.34 3.58 -8.20
N PHE A 171 14.77 2.41 -8.41
CA PHE A 171 14.49 1.42 -7.37
C PHE A 171 15.67 1.19 -6.43
N GLN A 172 15.44 1.31 -5.13
CA GLN A 172 16.45 1.16 -4.06
C GLN A 172 17.70 2.05 -4.23
N THR A 173 17.56 3.18 -4.89
CA THR A 173 18.62 4.19 -4.98
C THR A 173 18.30 5.41 -4.10
N SER A 174 19.28 6.32 -3.95
CA SER A 174 19.06 7.62 -3.30
C SER A 174 18.16 8.58 -4.09
N ARG A 175 17.73 8.19 -5.30
CA ARG A 175 16.82 8.96 -6.17
C ARG A 175 15.39 8.44 -6.11
N MET A 176 15.13 7.33 -5.43
CA MET A 176 13.78 6.82 -5.14
C MET A 176 13.04 7.82 -4.25
N GLY A 177 11.82 8.20 -4.61
CA GLY A 177 11.07 9.26 -3.92
C GLY A 177 10.84 8.99 -2.44
N SER A 178 10.48 7.75 -2.09
CA SER A 178 10.33 7.36 -0.69
C SER A 178 11.65 7.42 0.09
N PHE A 179 12.81 7.17 -0.56
CA PHE A 179 14.10 7.29 0.09
C PHE A 179 14.44 8.75 0.41
N VAL A 180 14.23 9.65 -0.56
CA VAL A 180 14.39 11.11 -0.36
C VAL A 180 13.46 11.58 0.74
N TYR A 181 12.20 11.17 0.71
CA TYR A 181 11.20 11.54 1.69
C TYR A 181 11.55 11.06 3.09
N ALA A 182 11.88 9.77 3.27
CA ALA A 182 12.27 9.20 4.56
C ALA A 182 13.53 9.85 5.14
N SER A 183 14.51 10.21 4.27
CA SER A 183 15.70 10.96 4.67
C SER A 183 15.33 12.34 5.23
N ARG A 184 14.42 13.06 4.57
CA ARG A 184 13.92 14.36 5.03
C ARG A 184 13.12 14.26 6.33
N CYS A 185 12.28 13.22 6.47
CA CYS A 185 11.62 12.92 7.74
C CYS A 185 12.62 12.71 8.87
N LYS A 186 13.72 12.00 8.60
CA LYS A 186 14.78 11.79 9.59
C LYS A 186 15.47 13.08 9.98
N ALA A 187 15.75 13.96 9.00
CA ALA A 187 16.36 15.26 9.24
C ALA A 187 15.45 16.20 10.05
N ARG A 188 14.14 16.12 9.88
CA ARG A 188 13.12 16.87 10.65
C ARG A 188 12.80 16.26 12.01
N HIS A 189 13.35 15.08 12.34
CA HIS A 189 13.02 14.30 13.53
C HIS A 189 11.55 13.91 13.63
N ASP A 190 10.89 13.66 12.47
CA ASP A 190 9.50 13.20 12.43
C ASP A 190 9.33 11.90 13.22
N GLN A 191 8.30 11.82 14.07
CA GLN A 191 8.02 10.66 14.92
C GLN A 191 7.15 9.63 14.20
N ILE A 192 7.67 9.03 13.12
CA ILE A 192 6.92 8.02 12.38
C ILE A 192 6.86 6.72 13.20
N ALA A 193 5.69 6.47 13.78
CA ALA A 193 5.40 5.29 14.60
C ALA A 193 5.08 4.05 13.76
N ALA A 194 4.52 4.25 12.58
CA ALA A 194 4.22 3.20 11.61
C ALA A 194 4.23 3.78 10.20
N MET A 195 4.81 3.04 9.25
CA MET A 195 4.65 3.29 7.82
C MET A 195 4.06 2.04 7.16
N ILE A 196 3.04 2.25 6.31
CA ILE A 196 2.39 1.21 5.53
C ILE A 196 2.58 1.54 4.06
N SER A 197 3.30 0.68 3.33
CA SER A 197 3.38 0.71 1.88
C SER A 197 2.24 -0.11 1.30
N LEU A 198 1.43 0.51 0.45
CA LEU A 198 0.40 -0.16 -0.35
C LEU A 198 1.02 -0.47 -1.71
N GLU A 199 1.25 -1.76 -1.97
CA GLU A 199 2.04 -2.22 -3.11
C GLU A 199 1.33 -3.34 -3.84
N THR A 200 0.85 -3.09 -5.08
CA THR A 200 0.10 -4.11 -5.82
C THR A 200 -0.93 -4.80 -4.95
N ILE A 201 -2.16 -4.30 -4.86
CA ILE A 201 -3.18 -4.81 -3.94
C ILE A 201 -4.50 -5.16 -4.62
N GLY A 202 -4.50 -5.22 -5.96
CA GLY A 202 -5.71 -5.38 -6.76
C GLY A 202 -5.90 -6.75 -7.41
N TYR A 203 -4.91 -7.66 -7.42
CA TYR A 203 -5.01 -8.93 -8.13
C TYR A 203 -5.17 -10.14 -7.22
N PHE A 204 -6.16 -10.98 -7.54
CA PHE A 204 -6.45 -12.22 -6.84
C PHE A 204 -6.76 -13.34 -7.82
N SER A 205 -6.51 -14.59 -7.39
CA SER A 205 -6.80 -15.78 -8.20
C SER A 205 -7.18 -16.95 -7.30
N ASP A 206 -8.29 -17.62 -7.62
CA ASP A 206 -8.72 -18.85 -6.94
C ASP A 206 -8.17 -20.12 -7.61
N ALA A 207 -7.37 -19.99 -8.68
CA ALA A 207 -6.78 -21.12 -9.37
C ALA A 207 -5.75 -21.81 -8.46
N PRO A 208 -5.79 -23.14 -8.32
CA PRO A 208 -4.77 -23.90 -7.61
C PRO A 208 -3.37 -23.65 -8.20
N GLY A 209 -2.37 -23.43 -7.34
CA GLY A 209 -1.00 -23.18 -7.78
C GLY A 209 -0.76 -21.77 -8.35
N SER A 210 -1.72 -20.86 -8.23
CA SER A 210 -1.59 -19.47 -8.67
C SER A 210 -0.64 -18.64 -7.81
N GLN A 211 -0.27 -19.10 -6.62
CA GLN A 211 0.70 -18.45 -5.74
C GLN A 211 2.04 -19.15 -5.75
N ARG A 212 3.10 -18.37 -6.00
CA ARG A 212 4.50 -18.79 -5.92
C ARG A 212 5.20 -18.07 -4.76
N TYR A 213 6.42 -18.53 -4.42
CA TYR A 213 7.20 -17.95 -3.33
C TYR A 213 8.68 -17.83 -3.73
N PRO A 214 9.39 -16.79 -3.22
CA PRO A 214 10.79 -16.50 -3.61
C PRO A 214 11.81 -17.51 -3.11
N ALA A 215 11.47 -18.26 -2.06
CA ALA A 215 12.40 -19.20 -1.47
C ALA A 215 11.78 -20.61 -1.38
N PRO A 216 12.57 -21.67 -1.66
CA PRO A 216 12.13 -23.04 -1.47
C PRO A 216 11.65 -23.28 -0.03
N GLY A 217 10.54 -23.99 0.11
CA GLY A 217 9.96 -24.33 1.41
C GLY A 217 8.96 -23.32 1.99
N LEU A 218 8.91 -22.07 1.52
CA LEU A 218 7.87 -21.13 2.00
C LEU A 218 6.46 -21.61 1.68
N GLY A 219 6.25 -22.26 0.54
CA GLY A 219 4.96 -22.87 0.18
C GLY A 219 4.49 -24.00 1.11
N MET A 220 5.33 -24.48 2.05
CA MET A 220 4.91 -25.39 3.12
C MET A 220 4.17 -24.66 4.27
N PHE A 221 4.35 -23.35 4.36
CA PHE A 221 3.79 -22.53 5.43
C PHE A 221 2.65 -21.61 4.98
N TYR A 222 2.53 -21.39 3.68
CA TYR A 222 1.58 -20.46 3.09
C TYR A 222 0.73 -21.11 2.00
N PRO A 223 -0.48 -20.59 1.71
CA PRO A 223 -1.35 -21.12 0.66
C PRO A 223 -0.68 -21.09 -0.72
N THR A 224 -0.98 -22.08 -1.55
CA THR A 224 -0.56 -22.10 -2.97
C THR A 224 -1.60 -21.48 -3.90
N THR A 225 -2.70 -20.99 -3.36
CA THR A 225 -3.76 -20.27 -4.08
C THR A 225 -3.67 -18.79 -3.76
N GLY A 226 -3.64 -17.95 -4.79
CA GLY A 226 -3.43 -16.51 -4.71
C GLY A 226 -4.67 -15.69 -4.36
N ASN A 227 -5.46 -16.12 -3.38
CA ASN A 227 -6.74 -15.48 -3.01
C ASN A 227 -6.68 -14.70 -1.68
N PHE A 228 -5.50 -14.32 -1.22
CA PHE A 228 -5.25 -13.61 0.03
C PHE A 228 -4.48 -12.31 -0.18
N ILE A 229 -4.54 -11.41 0.78
CA ILE A 229 -3.65 -10.25 0.88
C ILE A 229 -2.48 -10.55 1.83
N GLY A 230 -1.26 -10.14 1.46
CA GLY A 230 -0.04 -10.31 2.23
C GLY A 230 0.34 -9.08 3.04
N PHE A 231 0.76 -9.29 4.28
CA PHE A 231 1.42 -8.29 5.14
C PHE A 231 2.87 -8.69 5.30
N VAL A 232 3.79 -7.89 4.78
CA VAL A 232 5.21 -8.22 4.74
C VAL A 232 6.02 -7.18 5.51
N GLY A 233 6.94 -7.63 6.34
CA GLY A 233 7.81 -6.76 7.11
C GLY A 233 9.16 -7.38 7.39
N ASN A 234 10.13 -6.56 7.82
CA ASN A 234 11.36 -7.08 8.35
C ASN A 234 11.21 -7.51 9.83
N LEU A 235 12.24 -8.14 10.39
CA LEU A 235 12.20 -8.62 11.77
C LEU A 235 12.01 -7.50 12.80
N ARG A 236 12.51 -6.28 12.52
CA ARG A 236 12.34 -5.12 13.41
C ARG A 236 10.91 -4.59 13.41
N SER A 237 10.22 -4.70 12.28
CA SER A 237 8.82 -4.28 12.13
C SER A 237 7.80 -5.36 12.51
N ARG A 238 8.25 -6.51 13.05
CA ARG A 238 7.39 -7.66 13.39
C ARG A 238 6.23 -7.29 14.33
N SER A 239 6.47 -6.43 15.31
CA SER A 239 5.41 -6.01 16.25
C SER A 239 4.32 -5.22 15.52
N LEU A 240 4.70 -4.25 14.68
CA LEU A 240 3.79 -3.49 13.83
C LEU A 240 3.00 -4.41 12.91
N LEU A 241 3.68 -5.32 12.20
CA LEU A 241 3.05 -6.27 11.29
C LEU A 241 2.00 -7.12 12.02
N ARG A 242 2.34 -7.68 13.18
CA ARG A 242 1.43 -8.54 13.96
C ARG A 242 0.21 -7.77 14.46
N ARG A 243 0.36 -6.52 14.91
CA ARG A 243 -0.74 -5.65 15.31
C ARG A 243 -1.65 -5.37 14.12
N ALA A 244 -1.09 -4.88 13.02
CA ALA A 244 -1.84 -4.57 11.79
C ALA A 244 -2.62 -5.78 11.27
N LEU A 245 -1.96 -6.94 11.15
CA LEU A 245 -2.60 -8.15 10.67
C LEU A 245 -3.66 -8.69 11.64
N SER A 246 -3.45 -8.58 12.95
CA SER A 246 -4.46 -8.99 13.96
C SER A 246 -5.74 -8.17 13.81
N THR A 247 -5.60 -6.85 13.69
CA THR A 247 -6.73 -5.93 13.50
C THR A 247 -7.43 -6.16 12.16
N PHE A 248 -6.65 -6.38 11.09
CA PHE A 248 -7.19 -6.71 9.77
C PHE A 248 -8.01 -8.02 9.81
N ARG A 249 -7.46 -9.09 10.40
CA ARG A 249 -8.12 -10.39 10.53
C ARG A 249 -9.38 -10.36 11.39
N ALA A 250 -9.46 -9.46 12.35
CA ALA A 250 -10.65 -9.29 13.19
C ALA A 250 -11.88 -8.83 12.40
N GLN A 251 -11.70 -8.30 11.17
CA GLN A 251 -12.81 -7.96 10.28
C GLN A 251 -13.42 -9.18 9.57
N GLU A 252 -12.72 -10.30 9.53
CA GLU A 252 -13.13 -11.58 8.89
C GLU A 252 -13.61 -11.43 7.42
N LYS A 253 -13.07 -10.44 6.67
CA LYS A 253 -13.57 -10.09 5.33
C LYS A 253 -12.87 -10.81 4.18
N ILE A 254 -11.55 -10.98 4.27
CA ILE A 254 -10.75 -11.57 3.19
C ILE A 254 -9.58 -12.38 3.78
N PRO A 255 -9.16 -13.50 3.14
CA PRO A 255 -7.98 -14.23 3.56
C PRO A 255 -6.73 -13.33 3.57
N SER A 256 -5.89 -13.51 4.58
CA SER A 256 -4.69 -12.70 4.74
C SER A 256 -3.52 -13.48 5.31
N GLU A 257 -2.32 -13.23 4.83
CA GLU A 257 -1.12 -13.88 5.31
C GLU A 257 -0.09 -12.84 5.80
N GLY A 258 0.79 -13.25 6.69
CA GLY A 258 1.81 -12.35 7.22
C GLY A 258 3.18 -12.98 7.26
N ALA A 259 4.20 -12.19 6.92
CA ALA A 259 5.58 -12.61 6.92
C ALA A 259 6.51 -11.52 7.50
N ALA A 260 7.15 -11.81 8.63
CA ALA A 260 8.26 -11.01 9.17
C ALA A 260 9.58 -11.71 8.86
N LEU A 261 10.23 -11.35 7.77
CA LEU A 261 11.39 -12.06 7.21
C LEU A 261 12.59 -11.13 7.05
N PRO A 262 13.81 -11.69 6.97
CA PRO A 262 14.99 -10.89 6.63
C PRO A 262 14.84 -10.17 5.28
N GLY A 263 15.22 -8.89 5.22
CA GLY A 263 15.05 -8.06 4.03
C GLY A 263 15.85 -8.49 2.78
N PHE A 264 16.78 -9.42 2.92
CA PHE A 264 17.52 -9.99 1.77
C PHE A 264 16.72 -11.09 1.03
N ILE A 265 15.62 -11.58 1.59
CA ILE A 265 14.73 -12.51 0.89
C ILE A 265 14.02 -11.73 -0.23
N PRO A 266 14.06 -12.20 -1.50
CA PRO A 266 13.44 -11.50 -2.62
C PRO A 266 11.96 -11.19 -2.35
N GLY A 267 11.53 -9.99 -2.71
CA GLY A 267 10.18 -9.49 -2.47
C GLY A 267 9.95 -8.84 -1.11
N VAL A 268 10.71 -9.20 -0.07
CA VAL A 268 10.49 -8.65 1.30
C VAL A 268 10.77 -7.15 1.37
N SER A 269 11.81 -6.69 0.68
CA SER A 269 12.24 -5.28 0.66
C SER A 269 11.90 -4.55 -0.64
N TRP A 270 10.96 -5.08 -1.44
CA TRP A 270 10.73 -4.59 -2.80
C TRP A 270 9.51 -3.67 -2.86
N SER A 271 9.55 -2.56 -2.16
CA SER A 271 8.73 -1.36 -2.29
C SER A 271 9.18 -0.28 -1.30
N ASP A 272 8.41 0.78 -1.14
CA ASP A 272 8.67 2.01 -0.39
C ASP A 272 9.03 1.79 1.10
N GLN A 273 8.53 0.72 1.75
CA GLN A 273 8.87 0.39 3.15
C GLN A 273 10.37 0.21 3.37
N TRP A 274 11.12 -0.24 2.34
CA TRP A 274 12.57 -0.37 2.40
C TRP A 274 13.26 0.94 2.72
N SER A 275 12.82 2.03 2.13
CA SER A 275 13.34 3.38 2.36
C SER A 275 13.22 3.80 3.82
N PHE A 276 12.09 3.48 4.45
CA PHE A 276 11.85 3.78 5.86
C PHE A 276 12.69 2.89 6.79
N TRP A 277 12.90 1.62 6.43
CA TRP A 277 13.82 0.74 7.19
C TRP A 277 15.26 1.27 7.17
N LYS A 278 15.72 1.81 6.03
CA LYS A 278 17.07 2.41 5.91
C LYS A 278 17.25 3.62 6.84
N HIS A 279 16.17 4.33 7.13
CA HIS A 279 16.18 5.49 8.02
C HIS A 279 15.78 5.16 9.46
N GLY A 280 15.57 3.87 9.79
CA GLY A 280 15.32 3.38 11.14
C GLY A 280 13.86 3.43 11.58
N TYR A 281 12.92 3.66 10.68
CA TYR A 281 11.49 3.68 10.96
C TYR A 281 10.86 2.28 10.84
N PRO A 282 9.86 1.95 11.69
CA PRO A 282 9.08 0.72 11.52
C PRO A 282 8.15 0.86 10.31
N ALA A 283 8.22 -0.10 9.39
CA ALA A 283 7.41 -0.09 8.19
C ALA A 283 7.00 -1.51 7.77
N ILE A 284 5.85 -1.63 7.11
CA ILE A 284 5.34 -2.86 6.52
C ILE A 284 4.82 -2.59 5.11
N MET A 285 4.75 -3.63 4.30
CA MET A 285 4.11 -3.63 2.98
C MET A 285 2.83 -4.46 3.04
N VAL A 286 1.77 -3.96 2.44
CA VAL A 286 0.53 -4.69 2.16
C VAL A 286 0.50 -4.95 0.65
N THR A 287 0.39 -6.23 0.24
CA THR A 287 0.60 -6.62 -1.16
C THR A 287 -0.19 -7.87 -1.55
N ASP A 288 -0.59 -7.95 -2.80
CA ASP A 288 -1.08 -9.20 -3.41
C ASP A 288 0.07 -10.14 -3.84
N THR A 289 1.31 -9.75 -3.53
CA THR A 289 2.55 -10.46 -3.83
C THR A 289 3.12 -10.29 -5.26
N ALA A 290 2.56 -9.35 -6.05
CA ALA A 290 3.13 -8.92 -7.33
C ALA A 290 3.58 -10.09 -8.23
N LEU A 291 4.83 -10.11 -8.64
CA LEU A 291 5.42 -11.11 -9.55
C LEU A 291 5.29 -12.59 -9.11
N PHE A 292 5.00 -12.84 -7.82
CA PHE A 292 4.79 -14.22 -7.34
C PHE A 292 3.37 -14.75 -7.59
N ARG A 293 2.49 -13.89 -8.09
CA ARG A 293 1.07 -14.21 -8.38
C ARG A 293 0.60 -13.61 -9.70
N TYR A 294 0.88 -12.33 -9.94
CA TYR A 294 0.31 -11.53 -11.03
C TYR A 294 1.06 -11.75 -12.35
N PRO A 295 0.43 -12.34 -13.39
CA PRO A 295 1.13 -12.67 -14.64
C PRO A 295 1.38 -11.45 -15.54
N HIS A 296 0.80 -10.29 -15.23
CA HIS A 296 0.95 -9.05 -15.99
C HIS A 296 1.91 -8.05 -15.33
N TYR A 297 2.58 -8.46 -14.23
CA TYR A 297 3.52 -7.62 -13.51
C TYR A 297 4.65 -7.12 -14.43
N HIS A 298 4.87 -5.80 -14.45
CA HIS A 298 5.83 -5.09 -15.30
C HIS A 298 5.63 -5.29 -16.82
N LEU A 299 4.40 -5.54 -17.24
CA LEU A 299 4.06 -5.71 -18.66
C LEU A 299 3.10 -4.61 -19.14
N SER A 300 3.06 -4.37 -20.46
CA SER A 300 2.07 -3.48 -21.09
C SER A 300 0.61 -3.96 -20.93
N THR A 301 0.43 -5.19 -20.47
CA THR A 301 -0.87 -5.81 -20.20
C THR A 301 -1.32 -5.65 -18.73
N ASP A 302 -0.60 -4.90 -17.91
CA ASP A 302 -1.05 -4.50 -16.55
C ASP A 302 -2.11 -3.41 -16.65
N THR A 303 -3.32 -3.80 -17.00
CA THR A 303 -4.47 -2.94 -17.28
C THR A 303 -5.58 -3.12 -16.25
N SER A 304 -6.43 -2.11 -16.10
CA SER A 304 -7.49 -2.01 -15.08
C SER A 304 -8.47 -3.21 -15.09
N ASP A 305 -8.72 -3.82 -16.25
CA ASP A 305 -9.60 -4.99 -16.42
C ASP A 305 -9.03 -6.29 -15.81
N LYS A 306 -7.78 -6.29 -15.36
CA LYS A 306 -7.13 -7.45 -14.71
C LYS A 306 -7.37 -7.51 -13.21
N LEU A 307 -7.85 -6.43 -12.60
CA LEU A 307 -7.99 -6.31 -11.15
C LEU A 307 -9.33 -6.87 -10.66
N ASP A 308 -9.31 -7.47 -9.47
CA ASP A 308 -10.51 -7.91 -8.73
C ASP A 308 -10.94 -6.80 -7.77
N TYR A 309 -11.75 -5.88 -8.27
CA TYR A 309 -12.19 -4.72 -7.50
C TYR A 309 -13.08 -5.08 -6.30
N GLN A 310 -13.74 -6.25 -6.32
CA GLN A 310 -14.48 -6.73 -5.16
C GLN A 310 -13.54 -7.03 -3.99
N ARG A 311 -12.52 -7.83 -4.21
CA ARG A 311 -11.53 -8.16 -3.18
C ARG A 311 -10.68 -6.96 -2.81
N PHE A 312 -10.38 -6.13 -3.78
CA PHE A 312 -9.65 -4.88 -3.56
C PHE A 312 -10.40 -3.95 -2.60
N ALA A 313 -11.71 -3.75 -2.76
CA ALA A 313 -12.52 -2.96 -1.83
C ALA A 313 -12.52 -3.54 -0.40
N LEU A 314 -12.59 -4.86 -0.25
CA LEU A 314 -12.48 -5.52 1.06
C LEU A 314 -11.11 -5.29 1.73
N VAL A 315 -10.03 -5.27 0.94
CA VAL A 315 -8.69 -4.94 1.47
C VAL A 315 -8.67 -3.51 1.99
N VAL A 316 -9.13 -2.54 1.21
CA VAL A 316 -9.12 -1.11 1.60
C VAL A 316 -10.00 -0.88 2.83
N SER A 317 -11.22 -1.44 2.87
CA SER A 317 -12.10 -1.39 4.03
C SER A 317 -11.47 -2.03 5.29
N GLY A 318 -10.73 -3.12 5.13
CA GLY A 318 -9.96 -3.72 6.23
C GLY A 318 -8.82 -2.82 6.71
N MET A 319 -8.16 -2.11 5.80
CA MET A 319 -7.07 -1.17 6.12
C MET A 319 -7.56 0.07 6.87
N GLU A 320 -8.79 0.53 6.67
CA GLU A 320 -9.39 1.60 7.49
C GLU A 320 -9.30 1.26 8.99
N LYS A 321 -9.69 0.04 9.37
CA LYS A 321 -9.66 -0.41 10.78
C LYS A 321 -8.22 -0.56 11.31
N VAL A 322 -7.29 -1.01 10.46
CA VAL A 322 -5.86 -1.07 10.81
C VAL A 322 -5.31 0.33 11.11
N ILE A 323 -5.63 1.32 10.27
CA ILE A 323 -5.17 2.69 10.45
C ILE A 323 -5.77 3.31 11.72
N ILE A 324 -7.08 3.10 11.98
CA ILE A 324 -7.73 3.55 13.22
C ILE A 324 -7.01 2.96 14.45
N ASP A 325 -6.75 1.66 14.45
CA ASP A 325 -6.05 1.01 15.57
C ASP A 325 -4.64 1.59 15.76
N LEU A 326 -3.85 1.72 14.69
CA LEU A 326 -2.49 2.24 14.78
C LEU A 326 -2.43 3.72 15.18
N ALA A 327 -3.46 4.49 14.87
CA ALA A 327 -3.56 5.91 15.19
C ALA A 327 -4.18 6.20 16.57
N SER A 328 -4.57 5.17 17.29
CA SER A 328 -5.19 5.31 18.63
C SER A 328 -4.21 5.50 19.78
N ASP A 329 -2.90 5.38 19.52
CA ASP A 329 -1.83 5.50 20.52
C ASP A 329 -1.21 6.91 20.57
#